data_f360f35b5d43036fb472922152d543d2
#
_entry.id   f360f35b5d43036fb472922152d543d2
#
_cell.length_a   1.000
_cell.length_b   1.000
_cell.length_c   1.000
_cell.angle_alpha   90.00
_cell.angle_beta   90.00
_cell.angle_gamma   90.00
#
_symmetry.space_group_name_H-M   'P 1'
#
loop_
_entity.id
_entity.type
_entity.pdbx_description
1 polymer ?
#
loop_
_entity_poly.entity_id
_entity_poly.type
_entity_poly.pdbx_seq_one_letter_code
_entity_poly.pdbx_strand_id
1 'polypeptide(L)'
;MYKLPDLTYTYDALEPVISAEIMQLHHTKHHQAYVDKLNKALEGQSDSSDLEYLLRNISSLPQNIQTAVRNQGGGHYNHSLFWKWLTPDMNQSPGTAALELLEKQYGSFEAFVDKFTTQAIGLFGSGWVWLQPDGVILTTHNQDNPIMEGKSTPILGLDVWEHAYYLDYKNQRDVYIQKWWQVVNWQEVEKQLQSAIIL
;
A
#
# COMPACT_ATOMS: atom_id res chain seq x y z
N MET A 1 7.82 -13.66 15.18
CA MET A 1 6.42 -13.15 15.23
C MET A 1 6.39 -11.72 14.74
N TYR A 2 5.50 -11.43 13.81
CA TYR A 2 5.28 -10.10 13.27
C TYR A 2 4.60 -9.19 14.29
N LYS A 3 4.81 -7.89 14.15
CA LYS A 3 4.23 -6.85 15.02
C LYS A 3 3.59 -5.76 14.17
N LEU A 4 2.56 -5.12 14.70
CA LEU A 4 2.02 -3.90 14.09
C LEU A 4 3.11 -2.83 14.13
N PRO A 5 3.50 -2.23 12.99
CA PRO A 5 4.46 -1.13 12.99
C PRO A 5 3.84 0.13 13.60
N ASP A 6 4.63 0.90 14.35
CA ASP A 6 4.20 2.21 14.82
C ASP A 6 4.06 3.19 13.67
N LEU A 7 3.09 4.12 13.77
CA LEU A 7 3.01 5.26 12.86
C LEU A 7 4.02 6.34 13.28
N THR A 8 4.56 7.08 12.32
CA THR A 8 5.47 8.20 12.55
C THR A 8 4.72 9.52 12.81
N TYR A 9 3.39 9.50 12.79
CA TYR A 9 2.48 10.64 12.97
C TYR A 9 1.24 10.21 13.77
N THR A 10 0.53 11.19 14.36
CA THR A 10 -0.69 10.94 15.14
C THR A 10 -1.87 10.58 14.24
N TYR A 11 -2.91 9.96 14.79
CA TYR A 11 -4.07 9.53 13.99
C TYR A 11 -4.83 10.69 13.33
N ASP A 12 -4.81 11.89 13.92
CA ASP A 12 -5.45 13.10 13.39
C ASP A 12 -4.59 13.88 12.40
N ALA A 13 -3.33 13.46 12.19
CA ALA A 13 -2.37 14.23 11.41
C ALA A 13 -2.70 14.32 9.91
N LEU A 14 -3.54 13.41 9.39
CA LEU A 14 -3.94 13.38 7.98
C LEU A 14 -5.28 14.08 7.72
N GLU A 15 -5.89 14.70 8.75
CA GLU A 15 -7.09 15.50 8.56
C GLU A 15 -6.82 16.76 7.75
N PRO A 16 -7.76 17.21 6.91
CA PRO A 16 -9.12 16.69 6.72
C PRO A 16 -9.25 15.62 5.63
N VAL A 17 -8.15 15.02 5.17
CA VAL A 17 -8.15 14.03 4.07
C VAL A 17 -8.57 12.65 4.56
N ILE A 18 -8.02 12.19 5.67
CA ILE A 18 -8.39 10.94 6.33
C ILE A 18 -8.63 11.25 7.81
N SER A 19 -9.82 10.93 8.32
CA SER A 19 -10.16 11.24 9.70
C SER A 19 -9.37 10.40 10.71
N ALA A 20 -9.22 10.93 11.92
CA ALA A 20 -8.63 10.19 13.04
C ALA A 20 -9.36 8.86 13.31
N GLU A 21 -10.68 8.83 13.12
CA GLU A 21 -11.50 7.62 13.29
C GLU A 21 -11.09 6.53 12.30
N ILE A 22 -10.98 6.86 11.00
CA ILE A 22 -10.51 5.91 9.98
C ILE A 22 -9.09 5.46 10.32
N MET A 23 -8.17 6.38 10.58
CA MET A 23 -6.77 6.05 10.88
C MET A 23 -6.65 5.09 12.06
N GLN A 24 -7.39 5.34 13.13
CA GLN A 24 -7.37 4.48 14.32
C GLN A 24 -7.95 3.10 14.03
N LEU A 25 -9.09 2.99 13.35
CA LEU A 25 -9.71 1.72 12.98
C LEU A 25 -8.84 0.94 12.00
N HIS A 26 -8.35 1.62 10.96
CA HIS A 26 -7.57 1.01 9.89
C HIS A 26 -6.25 0.44 10.43
N HIS A 27 -5.54 1.19 11.29
CA HIS A 27 -4.29 0.75 11.90
C HIS A 27 -4.52 -0.28 13.02
N THR A 28 -5.33 0.05 14.06
CA THR A 28 -5.40 -0.77 15.27
C THR A 28 -6.37 -1.94 15.19
N LYS A 29 -7.26 -1.98 14.20
CA LYS A 29 -8.21 -3.08 14.00
C LYS A 29 -7.92 -3.86 12.73
N HIS A 30 -7.95 -3.23 11.56
CA HIS A 30 -7.73 -3.95 10.30
C HIS A 30 -6.29 -4.45 10.18
N HIS A 31 -5.29 -3.59 10.29
CA HIS A 31 -3.89 -4.01 10.18
C HIS A 31 -3.48 -4.95 11.34
N GLN A 32 -3.86 -4.64 12.58
CA GLN A 32 -3.59 -5.53 13.73
C GLN A 32 -4.20 -6.92 13.51
N ALA A 33 -5.42 -7.01 12.98
CA ALA A 33 -6.04 -8.31 12.70
C ALA A 33 -5.29 -9.12 11.64
N TYR A 34 -4.68 -8.47 10.64
CA TYR A 34 -3.81 -9.15 9.68
C TYR A 34 -2.56 -9.70 10.38
N VAL A 35 -1.93 -8.92 11.24
CA VAL A 35 -0.76 -9.35 12.02
C VAL A 35 -1.09 -10.55 12.89
N ASP A 36 -2.18 -10.48 13.66
CA ASP A 36 -2.59 -11.55 14.58
C ASP A 36 -2.90 -12.86 13.86
N LYS A 37 -3.66 -12.76 12.75
CA LYS A 37 -4.04 -13.94 11.97
C LYS A 37 -2.86 -14.53 11.20
N LEU A 38 -1.93 -13.70 10.72
CA LEU A 38 -0.69 -14.18 10.10
C LEU A 38 0.16 -14.95 11.14
N ASN A 39 0.39 -14.36 12.30
CA ASN A 39 1.13 -15.02 13.38
C ASN A 39 0.51 -16.36 13.77
N LYS A 40 -0.81 -16.40 13.86
CA LYS A 40 -1.55 -17.65 14.14
C LYS A 40 -1.36 -18.69 13.04
N ALA A 41 -1.38 -18.29 11.76
CA ALA A 41 -1.19 -19.21 10.66
C ALA A 41 0.21 -19.80 10.59
N LEU A 42 1.20 -19.07 11.14
CA LEU A 42 2.61 -19.47 11.16
C LEU A 42 3.02 -20.18 12.46
N GLU A 43 2.11 -20.43 13.40
CA GLU A 43 2.40 -21.21 14.61
C GLU A 43 2.94 -22.60 14.26
N GLY A 44 4.08 -22.96 14.83
CA GLY A 44 4.73 -24.26 14.59
C GLY A 44 5.50 -24.37 13.28
N GLN A 45 5.54 -23.31 12.46
CA GLN A 45 6.39 -23.29 11.28
C GLN A 45 7.82 -22.88 11.65
N SER A 46 8.81 -23.56 11.06
CA SER A 46 10.20 -23.18 11.21
C SER A 46 10.50 -21.91 10.44
N ASP A 47 11.02 -20.93 11.15
CA ASP A 47 11.60 -19.67 10.67
C ASP A 47 10.90 -18.96 9.50
N SER A 48 10.07 -17.98 9.85
CA SER A 48 9.35 -17.12 8.90
C SER A 48 9.66 -15.63 9.18
N SER A 49 10.93 -15.30 9.31
CA SER A 49 11.36 -13.96 9.72
C SER A 49 11.17 -12.90 8.63
N ASP A 50 11.26 -13.28 7.35
CA ASP A 50 11.11 -12.37 6.22
C ASP A 50 9.73 -12.52 5.56
N LEU A 51 8.88 -11.51 5.74
CA LEU A 51 7.53 -11.49 5.16
C LEU A 51 7.56 -11.42 3.63
N GLU A 52 8.47 -10.66 3.06
CA GLU A 52 8.58 -10.53 1.61
C GLU A 52 8.98 -11.87 0.98
N TYR A 53 9.93 -12.58 1.59
CA TYR A 53 10.30 -13.92 1.15
C TYR A 53 9.11 -14.88 1.18
N LEU A 54 8.30 -14.87 2.25
CA LEU A 54 7.11 -15.72 2.35
C LEU A 54 6.10 -15.40 1.24
N LEU A 55 5.85 -14.12 0.97
CA LEU A 55 4.90 -13.67 -0.04
C LEU A 55 5.37 -14.00 -1.46
N ARG A 56 6.66 -13.91 -1.73
CA ARG A 56 7.25 -14.31 -3.03
C ARG A 56 7.23 -15.83 -3.25
N ASN A 57 7.18 -16.61 -2.17
CA ASN A 57 7.31 -18.08 -2.22
C ASN A 57 6.09 -18.81 -1.64
N ILE A 58 4.88 -18.23 -1.75
CA ILE A 58 3.65 -18.80 -1.18
C ILE A 58 3.44 -20.26 -1.64
N SER A 59 3.71 -20.56 -2.90
CA SER A 59 3.53 -21.92 -3.45
C SER A 59 4.45 -22.97 -2.83
N SER A 60 5.55 -22.57 -2.20
CA SER A 60 6.49 -23.47 -1.51
C SER A 60 6.07 -23.76 -0.06
N LEU A 61 5.12 -23.02 0.46
CA LEU A 61 4.60 -23.20 1.83
C LEU A 61 3.68 -24.44 1.91
N PRO A 62 3.49 -25.02 3.10
CA PRO A 62 2.46 -26.05 3.33
C PRO A 62 1.08 -25.59 2.83
N GLN A 63 0.38 -26.41 2.08
CA GLN A 63 -0.87 -26.05 1.42
C GLN A 63 -1.95 -25.49 2.37
N ASN A 64 -1.99 -25.99 3.60
CA ASN A 64 -2.95 -25.57 4.62
C ASN A 64 -2.75 -24.13 5.14
N ILE A 65 -1.59 -23.51 4.91
CA ILE A 65 -1.31 -22.12 5.33
C ILE A 65 -1.20 -21.14 4.18
N GLN A 66 -1.08 -21.60 2.92
CA GLN A 66 -0.87 -20.73 1.75
C GLN A 66 -1.91 -19.61 1.66
N THR A 67 -3.20 -19.94 1.76
CA THR A 67 -4.28 -18.96 1.69
C THR A 67 -4.23 -17.94 2.84
N ALA A 68 -3.89 -18.40 4.04
CA ALA A 68 -3.76 -17.52 5.20
C ALA A 68 -2.56 -16.57 5.04
N VAL A 69 -1.40 -17.07 4.59
CA VAL A 69 -0.22 -16.24 4.32
C VAL A 69 -0.51 -15.25 3.19
N ARG A 70 -1.13 -15.66 2.08
CA ARG A 70 -1.54 -14.76 1.00
C ARG A 70 -2.40 -13.62 1.52
N ASN A 71 -3.48 -13.93 2.24
CA ASN A 71 -4.44 -12.92 2.66
C ASN A 71 -3.93 -12.08 3.85
N GLN A 72 -3.42 -12.72 4.89
CA GLN A 72 -3.03 -12.04 6.12
C GLN A 72 -1.62 -11.45 6.02
N GLY A 73 -0.69 -12.19 5.40
CA GLY A 73 0.65 -11.69 5.09
C GLY A 73 0.61 -10.55 4.07
N GLY A 74 -0.18 -10.70 3.02
CA GLY A 74 -0.42 -9.62 2.06
C GLY A 74 -1.00 -8.39 2.74
N GLY A 75 -2.04 -8.55 3.57
CA GLY A 75 -2.61 -7.44 4.33
C GLY A 75 -1.60 -6.75 5.24
N HIS A 76 -0.80 -7.51 5.99
CA HIS A 76 0.25 -6.93 6.83
C HIS A 76 1.32 -6.18 6.00
N TYR A 77 1.78 -6.78 4.91
CA TYR A 77 2.78 -6.16 4.02
C TYR A 77 2.27 -4.87 3.39
N ASN A 78 1.09 -4.92 2.77
CA ASN A 78 0.48 -3.79 2.07
C ASN A 78 0.30 -2.58 3.00
N HIS A 79 -0.27 -2.81 4.19
CA HIS A 79 -0.48 -1.74 5.17
C HIS A 79 0.83 -1.22 5.77
N SER A 80 1.84 -2.08 5.97
CA SER A 80 3.16 -1.65 6.46
C SER A 80 3.85 -0.68 5.50
N LEU A 81 3.62 -0.84 4.19
CA LEU A 81 4.08 0.09 3.17
C LEU A 81 3.18 1.33 3.09
N PHE A 82 1.87 1.15 3.14
CA PHE A 82 0.89 2.22 3.04
C PHE A 82 1.14 3.35 4.04
N TRP A 83 1.40 3.01 5.31
CA TRP A 83 1.68 4.02 6.34
C TRP A 83 2.93 4.86 6.05
N LYS A 84 3.93 4.32 5.37
CA LYS A 84 5.14 5.05 4.97
C LYS A 84 4.90 6.03 3.83
N TRP A 85 3.94 5.72 2.96
CA TRP A 85 3.56 6.56 1.82
C TRP A 85 2.59 7.68 2.17
N LEU A 86 2.19 7.80 3.44
CA LEU A 86 1.35 8.88 3.93
C LEU A 86 2.16 9.87 4.78
N THR A 87 1.82 11.16 4.68
CA THR A 87 2.47 12.24 5.42
C THR A 87 1.49 13.34 5.80
N PRO A 88 1.65 13.98 6.97
CA PRO A 88 0.92 15.20 7.31
C PRO A 88 1.41 16.44 6.55
N ASP A 89 2.57 16.39 5.90
CA ASP A 89 3.06 17.48 5.06
C ASP A 89 2.38 17.46 3.69
N MET A 90 1.27 18.16 3.57
CA MET A 90 0.42 18.23 2.37
C MET A 90 1.00 19.11 1.25
N ASN A 91 2.21 19.66 1.43
CA ASN A 91 2.87 20.50 0.44
C ASN A 91 3.95 19.75 -0.36
N GLN A 92 4.03 18.43 -0.22
CA GLN A 92 5.04 17.65 -0.92
C GLN A 92 4.73 17.53 -2.42
N SER A 93 5.80 17.53 -3.21
CA SER A 93 5.78 17.22 -4.64
C SER A 93 6.77 16.08 -4.92
N PRO A 94 6.63 15.37 -6.06
CA PRO A 94 7.60 14.37 -6.46
C PRO A 94 9.03 14.92 -6.46
N GLY A 95 9.98 14.12 -6.00
CA GLY A 95 11.40 14.41 -6.16
C GLY A 95 11.83 14.29 -7.63
N THR A 96 13.07 14.68 -7.92
CA THR A 96 13.56 14.75 -9.30
C THR A 96 13.50 13.40 -10.02
N ALA A 97 13.94 12.31 -9.39
CA ALA A 97 13.96 11.01 -10.05
C ALA A 97 12.55 10.46 -10.28
N ALA A 98 11.63 10.66 -9.32
CA ALA A 98 10.23 10.28 -9.47
C ALA A 98 9.55 11.09 -10.58
N LEU A 99 9.78 12.41 -10.62
CA LEU A 99 9.21 13.28 -11.65
C LEU A 99 9.69 12.89 -13.06
N GLU A 100 11.00 12.72 -13.24
CA GLU A 100 11.60 12.30 -14.52
C GLU A 100 11.06 10.94 -14.99
N LEU A 101 10.93 9.97 -14.08
CA LEU A 101 10.35 8.67 -14.39
C LEU A 101 8.91 8.79 -14.88
N LEU A 102 8.08 9.55 -14.17
CA LEU A 102 6.66 9.70 -14.45
C LEU A 102 6.40 10.51 -15.73
N GLU A 103 7.14 11.60 -15.93
CA GLU A 103 7.06 12.39 -17.17
C GLU A 103 7.51 11.58 -18.39
N LYS A 104 8.58 10.81 -18.27
CA LYS A 104 9.04 9.92 -19.34
C LYS A 104 7.99 8.87 -19.70
N GLN A 105 7.29 8.31 -18.71
CA GLN A 105 6.34 7.22 -18.91
C GLN A 105 4.95 7.70 -19.37
N TYR A 106 4.51 8.88 -18.90
CA TYR A 106 3.13 9.37 -19.08
C TYR A 106 3.05 10.71 -19.83
N GLY A 107 4.17 11.39 -20.10
CA GLY A 107 4.23 12.68 -20.76
C GLY A 107 4.17 13.87 -19.81
N SER A 108 3.50 13.74 -18.66
CA SER A 108 3.52 14.72 -17.56
C SER A 108 3.14 14.06 -16.24
N PHE A 109 3.42 14.75 -15.12
CA PHE A 109 3.00 14.31 -13.81
C PHE A 109 1.46 14.26 -13.67
N GLU A 110 0.77 15.24 -14.22
CA GLU A 110 -0.70 15.30 -14.23
C GLU A 110 -1.30 14.10 -14.99
N ALA A 111 -0.72 13.73 -16.13
CA ALA A 111 -1.17 12.57 -16.89
C ALA A 111 -0.96 11.25 -16.13
N PHE A 112 0.11 11.13 -15.33
CA PHE A 112 0.30 10.02 -14.40
C PHE A 112 -0.79 10.00 -13.33
N VAL A 113 -1.05 11.13 -12.67
CA VAL A 113 -2.08 11.25 -11.62
C VAL A 113 -3.45 10.86 -12.19
N ASP A 114 -3.80 11.34 -13.38
CA ASP A 114 -5.06 11.00 -14.05
C ASP A 114 -5.15 9.50 -14.36
N LYS A 115 -4.05 8.91 -14.85
CA LYS A 115 -4.01 7.48 -15.16
C LYS A 115 -4.14 6.61 -13.91
N PHE A 116 -3.40 6.94 -12.85
CA PHE A 116 -3.46 6.23 -11.57
C PHE A 116 -4.84 6.35 -10.94
N THR A 117 -5.41 7.55 -10.90
CA THR A 117 -6.76 7.84 -10.40
C THR A 117 -7.83 7.04 -11.18
N THR A 118 -7.72 7.01 -12.51
CA THR A 118 -8.64 6.21 -13.35
C THR A 118 -8.56 4.72 -13.03
N GLN A 119 -7.36 4.17 -12.81
CA GLN A 119 -7.19 2.77 -12.40
C GLN A 119 -7.81 2.51 -11.02
N ALA A 120 -7.64 3.45 -10.08
CA ALA A 120 -8.17 3.33 -8.72
C ALA A 120 -9.70 3.38 -8.69
N ILE A 121 -10.32 4.28 -9.45
CA ILE A 121 -11.78 4.36 -9.57
C ILE A 121 -12.33 3.12 -10.28
N GLY A 122 -11.66 2.66 -11.33
CA GLY A 122 -12.10 1.54 -12.17
C GLY A 122 -11.93 0.16 -11.53
N LEU A 123 -11.15 0.03 -10.45
CA LEU A 123 -10.95 -1.26 -9.78
C LEU A 123 -12.24 -1.69 -9.06
N PHE A 124 -12.89 -2.72 -9.58
CA PHE A 124 -14.13 -3.23 -9.01
C PHE A 124 -13.89 -3.98 -7.70
N GLY A 125 -14.61 -3.59 -6.64
CA GLY A 125 -14.52 -4.22 -5.32
C GLY A 125 -13.31 -3.73 -4.50
N SER A 126 -12.79 -4.61 -3.66
CA SER A 126 -11.66 -4.34 -2.77
C SER A 126 -10.32 -4.65 -3.46
N GLY A 127 -9.35 -3.80 -3.25
CA GLY A 127 -8.03 -4.01 -3.81
C GLY A 127 -7.11 -2.81 -3.63
N TRP A 128 -6.04 -2.81 -4.42
CA TRP A 128 -4.96 -1.83 -4.34
C TRP A 128 -4.53 -1.38 -5.72
N VAL A 129 -4.05 -0.15 -5.81
CA VAL A 129 -3.36 0.38 -7.00
C VAL A 129 -1.92 0.69 -6.61
N TRP A 130 -0.99 0.29 -7.47
CA TRP A 130 0.45 0.33 -7.19
C TRP A 130 1.20 1.07 -8.27
N LEU A 131 2.23 1.82 -7.87
CA LEU A 131 3.27 2.33 -8.76
C LEU A 131 4.53 1.48 -8.58
N GLN A 132 5.04 0.92 -9.67
CA GLN A 132 6.28 0.15 -9.69
C GLN A 132 7.51 1.05 -9.91
N PRO A 133 8.72 0.59 -9.54
CA PRO A 133 9.96 1.36 -9.77
C PRO A 133 10.27 1.66 -11.25
N ASP A 134 9.70 0.89 -12.18
CA ASP A 134 9.79 1.12 -13.63
C ASP A 134 8.73 2.07 -14.17
N GLY A 135 7.93 2.68 -13.28
CA GLY A 135 6.86 3.61 -13.62
C GLY A 135 5.53 2.94 -13.99
N VAL A 136 5.44 1.61 -14.03
CA VAL A 136 4.20 0.91 -14.41
C VAL A 136 3.18 0.97 -13.26
N ILE A 137 1.92 1.29 -13.61
CA ILE A 137 0.78 1.20 -12.68
C ILE A 137 0.18 -0.20 -12.77
N LEU A 138 0.01 -0.86 -11.62
CA LEU A 138 -0.63 -2.17 -11.48
C LEU A 138 -1.83 -2.07 -10.55
N THR A 139 -2.78 -2.98 -10.71
CA THR A 139 -3.90 -3.17 -9.79
C THR A 139 -3.95 -4.62 -9.32
N THR A 140 -4.29 -4.82 -8.06
CA THR A 140 -4.51 -6.15 -7.50
C THR A 140 -5.80 -6.20 -6.70
N HIS A 141 -6.44 -7.36 -6.64
CA HIS A 141 -7.63 -7.57 -5.84
C HIS A 141 -7.28 -8.00 -4.41
N ASN A 142 -8.19 -7.70 -3.49
CA ASN A 142 -8.08 -8.07 -2.08
C ASN A 142 -6.75 -7.60 -1.47
N GLN A 143 -5.96 -8.52 -0.88
CA GLN A 143 -4.65 -8.22 -0.31
C GLN A 143 -3.49 -8.77 -1.15
N ASP A 144 -3.75 -9.17 -2.39
CA ASP A 144 -2.70 -9.48 -3.35
C ASP A 144 -1.85 -8.24 -3.64
N ASN A 145 -0.61 -8.46 -4.00
CA ASN A 145 0.34 -7.39 -4.28
C ASN A 145 1.37 -7.80 -5.34
N PRO A 146 2.10 -6.85 -5.92
CA PRO A 146 3.01 -7.13 -7.03
C PRO A 146 4.10 -8.16 -6.72
N ILE A 147 4.61 -8.21 -5.48
CA ILE A 147 5.69 -9.16 -5.14
C ILE A 147 5.24 -10.62 -5.17
N MET A 148 3.95 -10.90 -4.92
CA MET A 148 3.38 -12.24 -5.06
C MET A 148 3.37 -12.73 -6.51
N GLU A 149 3.42 -11.82 -7.47
CA GLU A 149 3.51 -12.08 -8.91
C GLU A 149 4.95 -12.04 -9.44
N GLY A 150 5.94 -12.03 -8.55
CA GLY A 150 7.36 -11.96 -8.91
C GLY A 150 7.81 -10.58 -9.39
N LYS A 151 6.99 -9.53 -9.21
CA LYS A 151 7.32 -8.14 -9.55
C LYS A 151 8.20 -7.50 -8.49
N SER A 152 8.69 -6.30 -8.79
CA SER A 152 9.42 -5.47 -7.84
C SER A 152 8.54 -5.03 -6.68
N THR A 153 9.18 -4.67 -5.55
CA THR A 153 8.52 -3.96 -4.45
C THR A 153 7.97 -2.64 -4.98
N PRO A 154 6.66 -2.34 -4.80
CA PRO A 154 6.08 -1.09 -5.27
C PRO A 154 6.66 0.10 -4.48
N ILE A 155 6.72 1.27 -5.12
CA ILE A 155 7.20 2.53 -4.52
C ILE A 155 6.07 3.45 -4.07
N LEU A 156 4.82 3.16 -4.45
CA LEU A 156 3.61 3.83 -4.00
C LEU A 156 2.44 2.85 -4.10
N GLY A 157 1.49 2.94 -3.17
CA GLY A 157 0.27 2.15 -3.21
C GLY A 157 -0.91 2.87 -2.57
N LEU A 158 -2.08 2.70 -3.15
CA LEU A 158 -3.36 3.22 -2.66
C LEU A 158 -4.28 2.08 -2.31
N ASP A 159 -4.77 2.07 -1.07
CA ASP A 159 -5.83 1.19 -0.61
C ASP A 159 -7.20 1.71 -1.08
N VAL A 160 -7.91 0.90 -1.86
CA VAL A 160 -9.29 1.20 -2.31
C VAL A 160 -10.33 0.26 -1.68
N TRP A 161 -9.97 -0.46 -0.64
CA TRP A 161 -10.93 -1.13 0.21
C TRP A 161 -11.86 -0.12 0.87
N GLU A 162 -13.13 -0.44 1.06
CA GLU A 162 -14.11 0.46 1.69
C GLU A 162 -13.71 0.88 3.11
N HIS A 163 -13.02 0.02 3.86
CA HIS A 163 -12.55 0.37 5.19
C HIS A 163 -11.55 1.54 5.22
N ALA A 164 -10.89 1.82 4.10
CA ALA A 164 -9.94 2.93 4.00
C ALA A 164 -10.61 4.30 3.87
N TYR A 165 -11.91 4.36 3.48
CA TYR A 165 -12.54 5.63 3.15
C TYR A 165 -14.03 5.75 3.50
N TYR A 166 -14.75 4.64 3.72
CA TYR A 166 -16.23 4.66 3.73
C TYR A 166 -16.82 5.52 4.85
N LEU A 167 -16.19 5.62 6.02
CA LEU A 167 -16.69 6.45 7.12
C LEU A 167 -16.69 7.94 6.78
N ASP A 168 -15.66 8.42 6.03
CA ASP A 168 -15.55 9.82 5.65
C ASP A 168 -16.28 10.14 4.32
N TYR A 169 -16.15 9.25 3.35
CA TYR A 169 -16.56 9.52 1.95
C TYR A 169 -17.77 8.70 1.49
N LYS A 170 -18.22 7.72 2.27
CA LYS A 170 -19.30 6.81 1.93
C LYS A 170 -19.07 6.15 0.56
N ASN A 171 -20.01 6.28 -0.36
CA ASN A 171 -19.89 5.74 -1.72
C ASN A 171 -19.02 6.56 -2.67
N GLN A 172 -18.46 7.69 -2.21
CA GLN A 172 -17.68 8.62 -3.04
C GLN A 172 -16.20 8.24 -3.05
N ARG A 173 -15.88 7.05 -3.58
CA ARG A 173 -14.49 6.57 -3.72
C ARG A 173 -13.65 7.53 -4.55
N ASP A 174 -14.22 8.13 -5.58
CA ASP A 174 -13.57 9.11 -6.44
C ASP A 174 -13.10 10.35 -5.67
N VAL A 175 -13.91 10.87 -4.75
CA VAL A 175 -13.55 12.00 -3.89
C VAL A 175 -12.42 11.64 -2.94
N TYR A 176 -12.47 10.43 -2.34
CA TYR A 176 -11.37 9.92 -1.51
C TYR A 176 -10.05 9.88 -2.29
N ILE A 177 -10.05 9.29 -3.48
CA ILE A 177 -8.85 9.14 -4.30
C ILE A 177 -8.29 10.51 -4.71
N GLN A 178 -9.14 11.46 -5.08
CA GLN A 178 -8.72 12.82 -5.43
C GLN A 178 -8.06 13.54 -4.25
N LYS A 179 -8.61 13.39 -3.04
CA LYS A 179 -8.04 14.03 -1.84
C LYS A 179 -6.79 13.32 -1.32
N TRP A 180 -6.71 12.00 -1.49
CA TRP A 180 -5.57 11.19 -1.04
C TRP A 180 -4.23 11.69 -1.58
N TRP A 181 -4.18 12.24 -2.79
CA TRP A 181 -2.97 12.82 -3.37
C TRP A 181 -2.32 13.91 -2.50
N GLN A 182 -3.08 14.59 -1.65
CA GLN A 182 -2.58 15.63 -0.76
C GLN A 182 -1.74 15.08 0.39
N VAL A 183 -1.91 13.82 0.75
CA VAL A 183 -1.21 13.17 1.86
C VAL A 183 -0.15 12.17 1.39
N VAL A 184 0.17 12.14 0.09
CA VAL A 184 1.22 11.26 -0.45
C VAL A 184 2.59 11.74 0.01
N ASN A 185 3.35 10.83 0.60
CA ASN A 185 4.74 11.06 1.03
C ASN A 185 5.71 10.90 -0.15
N TRP A 186 5.83 11.93 -0.96
CA TRP A 186 6.70 11.91 -2.13
C TRP A 186 8.18 11.77 -1.78
N GLN A 187 8.60 12.16 -0.58
CA GLN A 187 9.97 11.93 -0.11
C GLN A 187 10.26 10.43 0.08
N GLU A 188 9.31 9.68 0.62
CA GLU A 188 9.47 8.23 0.74
C GLU A 188 9.42 7.53 -0.63
N VAL A 189 8.55 7.99 -1.55
CA VAL A 189 8.51 7.50 -2.94
C VAL A 189 9.86 7.69 -3.63
N GLU A 190 10.43 8.89 -3.55
CA GLU A 190 11.74 9.21 -4.13
C GLU A 190 12.86 8.33 -3.55
N LYS A 191 12.89 8.18 -2.22
CA LYS A 191 13.85 7.34 -1.50
C LYS A 191 13.76 5.87 -1.93
N GLN A 192 12.55 5.32 -2.03
CA GLN A 192 12.34 3.93 -2.45
C GLN A 192 12.72 3.72 -3.92
N LEU A 193 12.41 4.69 -4.80
CA LEU A 193 12.81 4.65 -6.19
C LEU A 193 14.33 4.63 -6.33
N GLN A 194 15.04 5.53 -5.63
CA GLN A 194 16.52 5.58 -5.64
C GLN A 194 17.13 4.27 -5.14
N SER A 195 16.56 3.67 -4.10
CA SER A 195 17.00 2.38 -3.58
C SER A 195 16.81 1.24 -4.58
N ALA A 196 15.74 1.27 -5.38
CA ALA A 196 15.44 0.25 -6.38
C ALA A 196 16.33 0.35 -7.63
N ILE A 197 16.89 1.53 -7.93
CA ILE A 197 17.81 1.73 -9.08
C ILE A 197 19.23 1.23 -8.77
N ILE A 198 19.60 1.15 -7.50
CA ILE A 198 20.97 0.74 -7.05
C ILE A 198 21.11 -0.79 -7.01
N LEU A 199 20.02 -1.53 -7.03
CA LEU A 199 19.99 -3.01 -7.02
C LEU A 199 19.93 -3.60 -8.44
#